data_d931c442cb1fece7770658fa1a205461
#
_entry.id   d931c442cb1fece7770658fa1a205461
#
_cell.length_a   1.000
_cell.length_b   1.000
_cell.length_c   1.000
_cell.angle_alpha   90.00
_cell.angle_beta   90.00
_cell.angle_gamma   90.00
#
_symmetry.space_group_name_H-M   'P 1'
#
loop_
_entity.id
_entity.type
_entity.pdbx_description
1 polymer ?
#
loop_
_entity_poly.entity_id
_entity_poly.type
_entity_poly.pdbx_seq_one_letter_code
_entity_poly.pdbx_strand_id
1 'polypeptide(L)'
;MRDRIKNLWLSTSLKNKIGIFAAAVILVMGLAAAFTVSIVNFSLGSFNEILDDNSRCHDFQEAMDLEIQAFEKYIRDRGEETHEEYVTACVRTERCISSLPFDYRRIGENRYARTWNVKNGYEGYRALRDEVAAMRTGELDFVRNLSKVYRMQEYLQEYASRLVSVTLEAGNESYQEKVPVFVNMPLMILVASAAMMIVVLFLTKLLSDTLVRPLVVMAQSVGNMAKNDFGGQELSVSNKDEMGDLVHAFNQMKLVTKNYISTLKANNEMAALLHQEELERVEMEKQLDAARLENLKNQIN
;
A
#
# COMPACT_ATOMS: atom_id res chain seq x y z
N MET A 1 23.82 15.40 12.19
CA MET A 1 22.39 15.18 11.89
C MET A 1 21.77 14.11 12.80
N ARG A 2 22.39 12.96 12.94
CA ARG A 2 21.94 11.81 13.77
C ARG A 2 21.72 12.18 15.25
N ASP A 3 22.61 12.96 15.86
CA ASP A 3 22.51 13.33 17.28
C ASP A 3 21.41 14.39 17.54
N ARG A 4 21.15 15.27 16.59
CA ARG A 4 20.02 16.23 16.68
C ARG A 4 18.66 15.51 16.63
N ILE A 5 18.51 14.52 15.75
CA ILE A 5 17.27 13.72 15.63
C ILE A 5 17.06 12.90 16.92
N LYS A 6 18.14 12.30 17.44
CA LYS A 6 18.10 11.53 18.69
C LYS A 6 17.69 12.41 19.88
N ASN A 7 18.24 13.61 20.00
CA ASN A 7 17.90 14.54 21.08
C ASN A 7 16.46 15.05 20.96
N LEU A 8 15.99 15.37 19.77
CA LEU A 8 14.58 15.71 19.50
C LEU A 8 13.64 14.58 19.89
N TRP A 9 13.97 13.34 19.54
CA TRP A 9 13.18 12.17 19.90
C TRP A 9 13.12 11.96 21.42
N LEU A 10 14.23 12.12 22.13
CA LEU A 10 14.31 11.96 23.57
C LEU A 10 13.55 13.04 24.37
N SER A 11 13.36 14.23 23.79
CA SER A 11 12.62 15.34 24.40
C SER A 11 11.15 15.43 23.99
N THR A 12 10.69 14.58 23.06
CA THR A 12 9.30 14.55 22.63
C THR A 12 8.45 13.81 23.67
N SER A 13 7.24 14.34 23.97
CA SER A 13 6.31 13.70 24.91
C SER A 13 5.92 12.30 24.49
N LEU A 14 5.60 11.44 25.44
CA LEU A 14 5.20 10.04 25.25
C LEU A 14 4.02 9.91 24.30
N LYS A 15 3.00 10.76 24.49
CA LYS A 15 1.82 10.83 23.62
C LYS A 15 2.21 11.10 22.16
N ASN A 16 3.11 12.06 21.96
CA ASN A 16 3.56 12.41 20.62
C ASN A 16 4.46 11.33 19.99
N LYS A 17 5.29 10.64 20.77
CA LYS A 17 6.08 9.48 20.30
C LYS A 17 5.18 8.38 19.76
N ILE A 18 4.14 8.01 20.50
CA ILE A 18 3.16 7.01 20.06
C ILE A 18 2.40 7.49 18.83
N GLY A 19 1.99 8.77 18.81
CA GLY A 19 1.31 9.36 17.65
C GLY A 19 2.17 9.37 16.39
N ILE A 20 3.45 9.78 16.50
CA ILE A 20 4.41 9.76 15.39
C ILE A 20 4.65 8.33 14.88
N PHE A 21 4.78 7.36 15.80
CA PHE A 21 4.93 5.95 15.43
C PHE A 21 3.70 5.44 14.65
N ALA A 22 2.50 5.68 15.17
CA ALA A 22 1.26 5.28 14.50
C ALA A 22 1.12 5.95 13.12
N ALA A 23 1.38 7.26 13.04
CA ALA A 23 1.35 8.01 11.79
C ALA A 23 2.39 7.48 10.79
N ALA A 24 3.61 7.15 11.24
CA ALA A 24 4.66 6.58 10.39
C ALA A 24 4.28 5.20 9.84
N VAL A 25 3.69 4.33 10.66
CA VAL A 25 3.21 3.00 10.22
C VAL A 25 2.08 3.15 9.20
N ILE A 26 1.09 4.02 9.45
CA ILE A 26 -0.01 4.27 8.51
C ILE A 26 0.52 4.83 7.19
N LEU A 27 1.47 5.77 7.24
CA LEU A 27 2.09 6.37 6.06
C LEU A 27 2.84 5.32 5.24
N VAL A 28 3.61 4.45 5.87
CA VAL A 28 4.34 3.35 5.22
C VAL A 28 3.37 2.40 4.55
N MET A 29 2.28 2.01 5.24
CA MET A 29 1.23 1.15 4.65
C MET A 29 0.52 1.83 3.48
N GLY A 30 0.19 3.13 3.60
CA GLY A 30 -0.43 3.92 2.54
C GLY A 30 0.46 4.02 1.30
N LEU A 31 1.75 4.26 1.48
CA LEU A 31 2.73 4.28 0.37
C LEU A 31 2.84 2.90 -0.32
N ALA A 32 2.84 1.81 0.47
CA ALA A 32 2.83 0.45 -0.08
C ALA A 32 1.62 0.19 -0.97
N ALA A 33 0.44 0.51 -0.45
CA ALA A 33 -0.81 0.34 -1.18
C ALA A 33 -0.82 1.21 -2.46
N ALA A 34 -0.44 2.48 -2.36
CA ALA A 34 -0.37 3.39 -3.51
C ALA A 34 0.61 2.89 -4.57
N PHE A 35 1.78 2.39 -4.16
CA PHE A 35 2.78 1.82 -5.07
C PHE A 35 2.22 0.59 -5.81
N THR A 36 1.59 -0.34 -5.09
CA THR A 36 0.99 -1.54 -5.68
C THR A 36 -0.11 -1.18 -6.68
N VAL A 37 -1.04 -0.29 -6.30
CA VAL A 37 -2.12 0.18 -7.18
C VAL A 37 -1.56 0.89 -8.42
N SER A 38 -0.52 1.71 -8.27
CA SER A 38 0.11 2.42 -9.38
C SER A 38 0.74 1.47 -10.41
N ILE A 39 1.45 0.44 -9.95
CA ILE A 39 2.03 -0.59 -10.84
C ILE A 39 0.92 -1.34 -11.59
N VAL A 40 -0.12 -1.78 -10.89
CA VAL A 40 -1.24 -2.52 -11.49
C VAL A 40 -1.96 -1.67 -12.52
N ASN A 41 -2.30 -0.42 -12.19
CA ASN A 41 -3.00 0.48 -13.11
C ASN A 41 -2.16 0.83 -14.35
N PHE A 42 -0.86 1.05 -14.18
CA PHE A 42 0.05 1.31 -15.31
C PHE A 42 0.08 0.12 -16.28
N SER A 43 0.14 -1.08 -15.73
CA SER A 43 0.19 -2.32 -16.53
C SER A 43 -1.13 -2.60 -17.25
N LEU A 44 -2.27 -2.49 -16.54
CA LEU A 44 -3.60 -2.70 -17.12
C LEU A 44 -3.95 -1.64 -18.18
N GLY A 45 -3.61 -0.38 -17.94
CA GLY A 45 -3.89 0.71 -18.88
C GLY A 45 -3.26 0.47 -20.25
N SER A 46 -2.00 0.07 -20.26
CA SER A 46 -1.28 -0.21 -21.52
C SER A 46 -1.82 -1.44 -22.26
N PHE A 47 -2.27 -2.46 -21.53
CA PHE A 47 -2.85 -3.65 -22.13
C PHE A 47 -4.23 -3.37 -22.74
N ASN A 48 -5.07 -2.62 -22.03
CA ASN A 48 -6.40 -2.24 -22.51
C ASN A 48 -6.32 -1.37 -23.78
N GLU A 49 -5.34 -0.48 -23.89
CA GLU A 49 -5.14 0.34 -25.10
C GLU A 49 -4.84 -0.50 -26.34
N ILE A 50 -3.98 -1.53 -26.20
CA ILE A 50 -3.66 -2.46 -27.30
C ILE A 50 -4.89 -3.25 -27.73
N LEU A 51 -5.67 -3.75 -26.76
CA LEU A 51 -6.89 -4.50 -27.04
C LEU A 51 -7.94 -3.63 -27.72
N ASP A 52 -8.11 -2.38 -27.29
CA ASP A 52 -9.07 -1.43 -27.86
C ASP A 52 -8.71 -1.09 -29.30
N ASP A 53 -7.45 -0.79 -29.60
CA ASP A 53 -6.98 -0.54 -30.96
C ASP A 53 -7.22 -1.76 -31.88
N ASN A 54 -6.94 -2.97 -31.41
CA ASN A 54 -7.18 -4.19 -32.17
C ASN A 54 -8.68 -4.41 -32.41
N SER A 55 -9.52 -4.21 -31.39
CA SER A 55 -10.98 -4.33 -31.51
C SER A 55 -11.52 -3.35 -32.54
N ARG A 56 -11.13 -2.08 -32.49
CA ARG A 56 -11.58 -1.05 -33.46
C ARG A 56 -11.21 -1.39 -34.89
N CYS A 57 -10.00 -1.93 -35.11
CA CYS A 57 -9.60 -2.34 -36.47
C CYS A 57 -10.42 -3.54 -36.95
N HIS A 58 -10.70 -4.51 -36.07
CA HIS A 58 -11.52 -5.68 -36.39
C HIS A 58 -12.99 -5.29 -36.61
N ASP A 59 -13.57 -4.45 -35.76
CA ASP A 59 -14.93 -3.92 -35.88
C ASP A 59 -15.13 -3.18 -37.20
N PHE A 60 -14.12 -2.41 -37.63
CA PHE A 60 -14.15 -1.77 -38.96
C PHE A 60 -14.15 -2.79 -40.10
N GLN A 61 -13.28 -3.83 -40.03
CA GLN A 61 -13.23 -4.86 -41.07
C GLN A 61 -14.56 -5.62 -41.17
N GLU A 62 -15.14 -6.00 -40.03
CA GLU A 62 -16.45 -6.68 -39.98
C GLU A 62 -17.56 -5.78 -40.54
N ALA A 63 -17.59 -4.49 -40.11
CA ALA A 63 -18.59 -3.55 -40.59
C ALA A 63 -18.49 -3.32 -42.10
N MET A 64 -17.29 -3.24 -42.66
CA MET A 64 -17.02 -3.09 -44.08
C MET A 64 -17.49 -4.31 -44.88
N ASP A 65 -17.20 -5.55 -44.38
CA ASP A 65 -17.65 -6.77 -45.05
C ASP A 65 -19.20 -6.85 -45.07
N LEU A 66 -19.86 -6.45 -43.99
CA LEU A 66 -21.33 -6.36 -43.94
C LEU A 66 -21.87 -5.27 -44.92
N GLU A 67 -21.21 -4.13 -45.02
CA GLU A 67 -21.58 -3.09 -45.96
C GLU A 67 -21.46 -3.56 -47.40
N ILE A 68 -20.38 -4.26 -47.77
CA ILE A 68 -20.18 -4.85 -49.08
C ILE A 68 -21.32 -5.82 -49.43
N GLN A 69 -21.63 -6.73 -48.49
CA GLN A 69 -22.72 -7.71 -48.68
C GLN A 69 -24.10 -7.02 -48.84
N ALA A 70 -24.38 -6.01 -48.02
CA ALA A 70 -25.61 -5.27 -48.06
C ALA A 70 -25.73 -4.45 -49.37
N PHE A 71 -24.62 -3.83 -49.83
CA PHE A 71 -24.55 -3.14 -51.09
C PHE A 71 -24.83 -4.10 -52.28
N GLU A 72 -24.20 -5.28 -52.35
CA GLU A 72 -24.42 -6.28 -53.38
C GLU A 72 -25.87 -6.77 -53.40
N LYS A 73 -26.47 -7.00 -52.22
CA LYS A 73 -27.87 -7.36 -52.08
C LYS A 73 -28.79 -6.29 -52.62
N TYR A 74 -28.54 -5.02 -52.24
CA TYR A 74 -29.31 -3.85 -52.71
C TYR A 74 -29.19 -3.66 -54.21
N ILE A 75 -27.99 -3.73 -54.81
CA ILE A 75 -27.79 -3.57 -56.25
C ILE A 75 -28.56 -4.64 -57.05
N ARG A 76 -28.69 -5.85 -56.48
CA ARG A 76 -29.41 -6.99 -57.15
C ARG A 76 -30.91 -6.87 -57.04
N ASP A 77 -31.43 -6.47 -55.90
CA ASP A 77 -32.88 -6.53 -55.62
C ASP A 77 -33.57 -5.13 -55.73
N ARG A 78 -32.84 -4.05 -55.40
CA ARG A 78 -33.37 -2.68 -55.42
C ARG A 78 -34.68 -2.49 -54.61
N GLY A 79 -34.95 -3.37 -53.63
CA GLY A 79 -36.09 -3.30 -52.73
C GLY A 79 -35.92 -2.27 -51.62
N GLU A 80 -37.03 -1.89 -50.96
CA GLU A 80 -37.00 -0.95 -49.84
C GLU A 80 -36.29 -1.55 -48.64
N GLU A 81 -36.53 -2.83 -48.33
CA GLU A 81 -35.88 -3.57 -47.23
C GLU A 81 -34.37 -3.66 -47.45
N THR A 82 -33.92 -4.02 -48.67
CA THR A 82 -32.50 -4.11 -48.98
C THR A 82 -31.81 -2.76 -49.01
N HIS A 83 -32.53 -1.69 -49.30
CA HIS A 83 -32.04 -0.31 -49.20
C HIS A 83 -31.83 0.09 -47.73
N GLU A 84 -32.76 -0.24 -46.81
CA GLU A 84 -32.64 0.06 -45.40
C GLU A 84 -31.45 -0.70 -44.76
N GLU A 85 -31.30 -2.02 -45.09
CA GLU A 85 -30.14 -2.81 -44.67
C GLU A 85 -28.82 -2.17 -45.13
N TYR A 86 -28.75 -1.75 -46.38
CA TYR A 86 -27.57 -1.11 -46.97
C TYR A 86 -27.24 0.21 -46.28
N VAL A 87 -28.22 1.11 -46.07
CA VAL A 87 -28.00 2.38 -45.38
C VAL A 87 -27.52 2.15 -43.93
N THR A 88 -28.12 1.19 -43.25
CA THR A 88 -27.73 0.83 -41.87
C THR A 88 -26.28 0.33 -41.82
N ALA A 89 -25.88 -0.53 -42.75
CA ALA A 89 -24.51 -0.99 -42.87
C ALA A 89 -23.52 0.14 -43.13
N CYS A 90 -23.85 1.08 -44.04
CA CYS A 90 -23.04 2.26 -44.31
C CYS A 90 -22.80 3.11 -43.06
N VAL A 91 -23.85 3.40 -42.26
CA VAL A 91 -23.75 4.18 -41.03
C VAL A 91 -22.88 3.47 -40.03
N ARG A 92 -22.98 2.13 -39.95
CA ARG A 92 -22.10 1.34 -39.06
C ARG A 92 -20.64 1.46 -39.45
N THR A 93 -20.31 1.30 -40.74
CA THR A 93 -18.94 1.39 -41.24
C THR A 93 -18.36 2.79 -41.05
N GLU A 94 -19.16 3.85 -41.31
CA GLU A 94 -18.75 5.25 -41.10
C GLU A 94 -18.42 5.54 -39.62
N ARG A 95 -19.15 4.92 -38.71
CA ARG A 95 -18.87 5.01 -37.28
C ARG A 95 -17.56 4.28 -36.92
N CYS A 96 -17.38 3.05 -37.41
CA CYS A 96 -16.17 2.26 -37.16
C CYS A 96 -14.92 2.94 -37.72
N ILE A 97 -14.95 3.45 -38.96
CA ILE A 97 -13.79 4.14 -39.55
C ILE A 97 -13.42 5.44 -38.82
N SER A 98 -14.45 6.14 -38.29
CA SER A 98 -14.23 7.35 -37.48
C SER A 98 -13.55 7.02 -36.15
N SER A 99 -13.77 5.81 -35.59
CA SER A 99 -13.19 5.34 -34.35
C SER A 99 -11.77 4.78 -34.49
N LEU A 100 -11.29 4.56 -35.72
CA LEU A 100 -9.94 4.05 -35.94
C LEU A 100 -8.87 4.98 -35.36
N PRO A 101 -7.83 4.42 -34.70
CA PRO A 101 -6.77 5.22 -34.12
C PRO A 101 -6.03 6.03 -35.20
N PHE A 102 -5.96 7.36 -35.03
CA PHE A 102 -5.38 8.28 -36.00
C PHE A 102 -4.53 9.37 -35.33
N ASP A 103 -3.72 9.00 -34.36
CA ASP A 103 -2.74 9.89 -33.74
C ASP A 103 -1.33 9.37 -34.03
N TYR A 104 -0.60 10.08 -34.90
CA TYR A 104 0.76 9.73 -35.31
C TYR A 104 1.70 9.49 -34.14
N ARG A 105 1.62 10.34 -33.07
CA ARG A 105 2.49 10.23 -31.90
C ARG A 105 2.21 8.99 -31.06
N ARG A 106 0.95 8.55 -31.05
CA ARG A 106 0.49 7.40 -30.27
C ARG A 106 0.72 6.08 -30.98
N ILE A 107 0.35 6.00 -32.27
CA ILE A 107 0.36 4.73 -33.00
C ILE A 107 1.60 4.51 -33.85
N GLY A 108 2.44 5.52 -34.02
CA GLY A 108 3.65 5.47 -34.83
C GLY A 108 3.40 5.55 -36.33
N GLU A 109 4.47 5.74 -37.10
CA GLU A 109 4.44 6.03 -38.53
C GLU A 109 3.74 4.93 -39.35
N ASN A 110 4.11 3.67 -39.11
CA ASN A 110 3.61 2.55 -39.92
C ASN A 110 2.10 2.37 -39.75
N ARG A 111 1.58 2.32 -38.52
CA ARG A 111 0.12 2.20 -38.29
C ARG A 111 -0.63 3.44 -38.77
N TYR A 112 -0.07 4.62 -38.56
CA TYR A 112 -0.67 5.87 -39.06
C TYR A 112 -0.83 5.85 -40.57
N ALA A 113 0.20 5.51 -41.32
CA ALA A 113 0.15 5.40 -42.76
C ALA A 113 -0.89 4.38 -43.25
N ARG A 114 -1.01 3.21 -42.55
CA ARG A 114 -2.03 2.21 -42.89
C ARG A 114 -3.45 2.70 -42.58
N THR A 115 -3.67 3.36 -41.46
CA THR A 115 -4.97 3.94 -41.11
C THR A 115 -5.34 5.03 -42.10
N TRP A 116 -4.37 5.86 -42.52
CA TRP A 116 -4.58 6.88 -43.54
C TRP A 116 -5.02 6.27 -44.88
N ASN A 117 -4.35 5.19 -45.33
CA ASN A 117 -4.71 4.48 -46.58
C ASN A 117 -6.13 3.90 -46.50
N VAL A 118 -6.52 3.33 -45.36
CA VAL A 118 -7.87 2.80 -45.13
C VAL A 118 -8.89 3.94 -45.19
N LYS A 119 -8.66 5.06 -44.51
CA LYS A 119 -9.59 6.22 -44.52
C LYS A 119 -9.77 6.81 -45.89
N ASN A 120 -8.69 7.05 -46.60
CA ASN A 120 -8.76 7.60 -47.97
C ASN A 120 -9.34 6.58 -48.98
N GLY A 121 -8.98 5.30 -48.83
CA GLY A 121 -9.55 4.23 -49.62
C GLY A 121 -11.07 4.13 -49.45
N TYR A 122 -11.54 4.25 -48.21
CA TYR A 122 -12.98 4.23 -47.91
C TYR A 122 -13.70 5.46 -48.48
N GLU A 123 -13.13 6.65 -48.40
CA GLU A 123 -13.73 7.84 -49.00
C GLU A 123 -13.87 7.68 -50.52
N GLY A 124 -12.84 7.17 -51.21
CA GLY A 124 -12.90 6.85 -52.62
C GLY A 124 -13.94 5.79 -52.98
N TYR A 125 -13.99 4.73 -52.18
CA TYR A 125 -14.98 3.65 -52.30
C TYR A 125 -16.41 4.20 -52.11
N ARG A 126 -16.64 4.98 -51.07
CA ARG A 126 -17.92 5.61 -50.73
C ARG A 126 -18.44 6.45 -51.88
N ALA A 127 -17.61 7.31 -52.45
CA ALA A 127 -18.00 8.16 -53.56
C ALA A 127 -18.47 7.36 -54.77
N LEU A 128 -17.72 6.31 -55.16
CA LEU A 128 -18.10 5.42 -56.28
C LEU A 128 -19.33 4.57 -55.97
N ARG A 129 -19.44 4.04 -54.75
CA ARG A 129 -20.56 3.24 -54.27
C ARG A 129 -21.86 4.05 -54.29
N ASP A 130 -21.85 5.28 -53.80
CA ASP A 130 -23.03 6.15 -53.76
C ASP A 130 -23.47 6.57 -55.16
N GLU A 131 -22.52 6.81 -56.05
CA GLU A 131 -22.79 7.06 -57.49
C GLU A 131 -23.53 5.86 -58.11
N VAL A 132 -23.00 4.64 -57.95
CA VAL A 132 -23.62 3.42 -58.50
C VAL A 132 -24.95 3.10 -57.80
N ALA A 133 -25.09 3.36 -56.51
CA ALA A 133 -26.35 3.17 -55.79
C ALA A 133 -27.48 4.06 -56.36
N ALA A 134 -27.15 5.25 -56.82
CA ALA A 134 -28.09 6.19 -57.43
C ALA A 134 -28.43 5.88 -58.91
N MET A 135 -27.59 5.14 -59.62
CA MET A 135 -27.78 4.79 -61.04
C MET A 135 -28.87 3.73 -61.23
N ARG A 136 -29.57 3.77 -62.39
CA ARG A 136 -30.48 2.69 -62.80
C ARG A 136 -29.71 1.56 -63.47
N THR A 137 -30.16 0.32 -63.28
CA THR A 137 -29.48 -0.90 -63.77
C THR A 137 -29.30 -0.96 -65.29
N GLY A 138 -30.06 -0.18 -66.08
CA GLY A 138 -29.96 -0.09 -67.55
C GLY A 138 -29.13 1.09 -68.10
N GLU A 139 -28.51 1.90 -67.26
CA GLU A 139 -27.68 3.00 -67.70
C GLU A 139 -26.35 2.51 -68.30
N LEU A 140 -25.89 3.20 -69.38
CA LEU A 140 -24.74 2.76 -70.18
C LEU A 140 -23.45 2.62 -69.36
N ASP A 141 -23.27 3.43 -68.33
CA ASP A 141 -22.10 3.46 -67.49
C ASP A 141 -22.21 2.60 -66.19
N PHE A 142 -23.40 2.04 -65.94
CA PHE A 142 -23.65 1.27 -64.69
C PHE A 142 -22.67 0.11 -64.51
N VAL A 143 -22.51 -0.77 -65.50
CA VAL A 143 -21.63 -1.95 -65.42
C VAL A 143 -20.17 -1.52 -65.25
N ARG A 144 -19.76 -0.47 -65.93
CA ARG A 144 -18.41 0.08 -65.84
C ARG A 144 -18.11 0.61 -64.45
N ASN A 145 -19.02 1.39 -63.88
CA ASN A 145 -18.85 2.00 -62.59
C ASN A 145 -18.98 0.94 -61.46
N LEU A 146 -19.89 -0.02 -61.59
CA LEU A 146 -19.98 -1.17 -60.67
C LEU A 146 -18.67 -1.98 -60.66
N SER A 147 -18.03 -2.18 -61.82
CA SER A 147 -16.72 -2.86 -61.88
C SER A 147 -15.61 -2.05 -61.17
N LYS A 148 -15.70 -0.73 -61.14
CA LYS A 148 -14.77 0.11 -60.34
C LYS A 148 -15.03 -0.03 -58.87
N VAL A 149 -16.30 -0.09 -58.43
CA VAL A 149 -16.67 -0.31 -57.03
C VAL A 149 -16.10 -1.63 -56.53
N TYR A 150 -16.31 -2.76 -57.26
CA TYR A 150 -15.75 -4.05 -56.88
C TYR A 150 -14.22 -4.05 -56.75
N ARG A 151 -13.55 -3.35 -57.67
CA ARG A 151 -12.09 -3.22 -57.58
C ARG A 151 -11.65 -2.42 -56.37
N MET A 152 -12.41 -1.38 -56.02
CA MET A 152 -12.10 -0.57 -54.85
C MET A 152 -12.41 -1.32 -53.57
N GLN A 153 -13.44 -2.18 -53.52
CA GLN A 153 -13.71 -3.08 -52.41
C GLN A 153 -12.52 -4.02 -52.16
N GLU A 154 -11.97 -4.63 -53.21
CA GLU A 154 -10.82 -5.52 -53.09
C GLU A 154 -9.59 -4.79 -52.50
N TYR A 155 -9.28 -3.59 -53.03
CA TYR A 155 -8.20 -2.77 -52.48
C TYR A 155 -8.46 -2.39 -50.99
N LEU A 156 -9.68 -2.02 -50.67
CA LEU A 156 -10.04 -1.61 -49.32
C LEU A 156 -9.98 -2.77 -48.32
N GLN A 157 -10.42 -3.99 -48.72
CA GLN A 157 -10.27 -5.20 -47.93
C GLN A 157 -8.79 -5.53 -47.69
N GLU A 158 -7.94 -5.36 -48.72
CA GLU A 158 -6.50 -5.57 -48.56
C GLU A 158 -5.91 -4.52 -47.60
N TYR A 159 -6.29 -3.25 -47.68
CA TYR A 159 -5.82 -2.20 -46.78
C TYR A 159 -6.29 -2.45 -45.32
N ALA A 160 -7.55 -2.85 -45.13
CA ALA A 160 -8.10 -3.19 -43.81
C ALA A 160 -7.38 -4.38 -43.22
N SER A 161 -7.18 -5.46 -43.97
CA SER A 161 -6.43 -6.64 -43.53
C SER A 161 -4.98 -6.31 -43.15
N ARG A 162 -4.32 -5.48 -43.97
CA ARG A 162 -2.96 -5.02 -43.64
C ARG A 162 -2.92 -4.13 -42.40
N LEU A 163 -3.94 -3.28 -42.17
CA LEU A 163 -4.05 -2.49 -40.95
C LEU A 163 -4.21 -3.38 -39.73
N VAL A 164 -5.10 -4.39 -39.78
CA VAL A 164 -5.27 -5.36 -38.70
C VAL A 164 -3.96 -6.09 -38.42
N SER A 165 -3.28 -6.60 -39.47
CA SER A 165 -2.00 -7.31 -39.30
C SER A 165 -0.93 -6.44 -38.61
N VAL A 166 -0.73 -5.20 -39.08
CA VAL A 166 0.27 -4.28 -38.48
C VAL A 166 -0.13 -3.87 -37.06
N THR A 167 -1.43 -3.75 -36.77
CA THR A 167 -1.90 -3.43 -35.41
C THR A 167 -1.68 -4.60 -34.45
N LEU A 168 -1.93 -5.83 -34.91
CA LEU A 168 -1.63 -7.05 -34.14
C LEU A 168 -0.12 -7.23 -33.91
N GLU A 169 0.71 -6.98 -34.93
CA GLU A 169 2.15 -7.04 -34.82
C GLU A 169 2.68 -6.03 -33.79
N ALA A 170 2.27 -4.77 -33.90
CA ALA A 170 2.63 -3.73 -32.94
C ALA A 170 2.08 -4.03 -31.52
N GLY A 171 0.91 -4.63 -31.43
CA GLY A 171 0.35 -5.13 -30.17
C GLY A 171 1.22 -6.23 -29.57
N ASN A 172 1.64 -7.18 -30.40
CA ASN A 172 2.53 -8.27 -29.95
C ASN A 172 3.92 -7.76 -29.53
N GLU A 173 4.51 -6.85 -30.29
CA GLU A 173 5.79 -6.20 -29.93
C GLU A 173 5.67 -5.48 -28.58
N SER A 174 4.64 -4.64 -28.40
CA SER A 174 4.37 -3.95 -27.14
C SER A 174 4.13 -4.91 -25.98
N TYR A 175 3.47 -6.04 -26.22
CA TYR A 175 3.28 -7.10 -25.25
C TYR A 175 4.62 -7.73 -24.86
N GLN A 176 5.44 -8.12 -25.84
CA GLN A 176 6.74 -8.73 -25.59
C GLN A 176 7.70 -7.80 -24.82
N GLU A 177 7.68 -6.51 -25.13
CA GLU A 177 8.46 -5.51 -24.41
C GLU A 177 8.02 -5.38 -22.94
N LYS A 178 6.73 -5.53 -22.66
CA LYS A 178 6.17 -5.38 -21.32
C LYS A 178 6.13 -6.69 -20.50
N VAL A 179 6.21 -7.85 -21.16
CA VAL A 179 6.24 -9.15 -20.48
C VAL A 179 7.26 -9.21 -19.32
N PRO A 180 8.50 -8.73 -19.45
CA PRO A 180 9.45 -8.75 -18.35
C PRO A 180 8.97 -7.96 -17.12
N VAL A 181 8.25 -6.85 -17.34
CA VAL A 181 7.66 -6.06 -16.24
C VAL A 181 6.57 -6.86 -15.53
N PHE A 182 5.68 -7.51 -16.27
CA PHE A 182 4.61 -8.35 -15.71
C PHE A 182 5.17 -9.55 -14.94
N VAL A 183 6.14 -10.26 -15.51
CA VAL A 183 6.77 -11.42 -14.87
C VAL A 183 7.52 -11.03 -13.60
N ASN A 184 8.16 -9.86 -13.58
CA ASN A 184 8.93 -9.39 -12.42
C ASN A 184 8.05 -8.61 -11.41
N MET A 185 6.82 -8.25 -11.74
CA MET A 185 5.92 -7.50 -10.86
C MET A 185 5.72 -8.16 -9.48
N PRO A 186 5.43 -9.47 -9.36
CA PRO A 186 5.32 -10.12 -8.05
C PRO A 186 6.60 -10.01 -7.23
N LEU A 187 7.77 -10.13 -7.88
CA LEU A 187 9.06 -9.97 -7.23
C LEU A 187 9.28 -8.54 -6.74
N MET A 188 8.94 -7.54 -7.54
CA MET A 188 9.04 -6.12 -7.15
C MET A 188 8.14 -5.80 -5.95
N ILE A 189 6.90 -6.31 -5.95
CA ILE A 189 5.96 -6.16 -4.82
C ILE A 189 6.52 -6.86 -3.57
N LEU A 190 7.08 -8.05 -3.72
CA LEU A 190 7.68 -8.82 -2.62
C LEU A 190 8.88 -8.07 -2.02
N VAL A 191 9.79 -7.55 -2.84
CA VAL A 191 10.95 -6.76 -2.38
C VAL A 191 10.50 -5.47 -1.69
N ALA A 192 9.53 -4.76 -2.25
CA ALA A 192 8.98 -3.55 -1.64
C ALA A 192 8.32 -3.84 -0.29
N SER A 193 7.53 -4.92 -0.19
CA SER A 193 6.89 -5.32 1.07
C SER A 193 7.90 -5.76 2.13
N ALA A 194 8.96 -6.48 1.74
CA ALA A 194 10.05 -6.85 2.64
C ALA A 194 10.81 -5.63 3.17
N ALA A 195 11.11 -4.66 2.31
CA ALA A 195 11.74 -3.40 2.72
C ALA A 195 10.86 -2.62 3.72
N MET A 196 9.55 -2.55 3.48
CA MET A 196 8.61 -1.92 4.41
C MET A 196 8.52 -2.65 5.75
N MET A 197 8.51 -3.99 5.74
CA MET A 197 8.54 -4.80 6.95
C MET A 197 9.78 -4.49 7.81
N ILE A 198 10.95 -4.33 7.19
CA ILE A 198 12.18 -3.94 7.88
C ILE A 198 12.03 -2.56 8.54
N VAL A 199 11.44 -1.59 7.86
CA VAL A 199 11.18 -0.25 8.40
C VAL A 199 10.26 -0.33 9.62
N VAL A 200 9.15 -1.08 9.54
CA VAL A 200 8.22 -1.26 10.67
C VAL A 200 8.89 -1.94 11.85
N LEU A 201 9.67 -3.01 11.63
CA LEU A 201 10.43 -3.68 12.68
C LEU A 201 11.44 -2.74 13.36
N PHE A 202 12.13 -1.91 12.58
CA PHE A 202 13.04 -0.90 13.10
C PHE A 202 12.32 0.13 13.98
N LEU A 203 11.18 0.66 13.52
CA LEU A 203 10.36 1.59 14.29
C LEU A 203 9.82 0.96 15.58
N THR A 204 9.37 -0.30 15.51
CA THR A 204 8.90 -1.06 16.68
C THR A 204 10.01 -1.26 17.70
N LYS A 205 11.23 -1.57 17.25
CA LYS A 205 12.39 -1.69 18.13
C LYS A 205 12.71 -0.36 18.83
N LEU A 206 12.70 0.75 18.10
CA LEU A 206 12.91 2.08 18.68
C LEU A 206 11.88 2.39 19.77
N LEU A 207 10.61 2.08 19.55
CA LEU A 207 9.55 2.28 20.54
C LEU A 207 9.73 1.35 21.74
N SER A 208 10.07 0.08 21.51
CA SER A 208 10.31 -0.90 22.55
C SER A 208 11.45 -0.47 23.48
N ASP A 209 12.58 -0.03 22.93
CA ASP A 209 13.75 0.37 23.71
C ASP A 209 13.51 1.67 24.52
N THR A 210 12.66 2.58 24.00
CA THR A 210 12.40 3.87 24.66
C THR A 210 11.24 3.86 25.64
N LEU A 211 10.28 2.95 25.50
CA LEU A 211 9.07 2.90 26.33
C LEU A 211 8.90 1.59 27.10
N VAL A 212 8.93 0.46 26.38
CA VAL A 212 8.57 -0.84 26.99
C VAL A 212 9.65 -1.31 27.93
N ARG A 213 10.90 -1.23 27.53
CA ARG A 213 12.03 -1.71 28.33
C ARG A 213 12.15 -1.03 29.72
N PRO A 214 12.09 0.31 29.82
CA PRO A 214 12.09 0.98 31.13
C PRO A 214 10.92 0.54 32.01
N LEU A 215 9.71 0.42 31.46
CA LEU A 215 8.53 -0.04 32.22
C LEU A 215 8.70 -1.47 32.78
N VAL A 216 9.23 -2.38 31.99
CA VAL A 216 9.48 -3.75 32.40
C VAL A 216 10.52 -3.78 33.56
N VAL A 217 11.61 -3.00 33.45
CA VAL A 217 12.63 -2.92 34.49
C VAL A 217 12.08 -2.29 35.77
N MET A 218 11.22 -1.26 35.67
CA MET A 218 10.51 -0.70 36.82
C MET A 218 9.60 -1.73 37.47
N ALA A 219 8.81 -2.47 36.71
CA ALA A 219 7.92 -3.51 37.23
C ALA A 219 8.71 -4.62 38.00
N GLN A 220 9.83 -5.04 37.43
CA GLN A 220 10.72 -5.98 38.09
C GLN A 220 11.29 -5.42 39.40
N SER A 221 11.73 -4.14 39.39
CA SER A 221 12.25 -3.47 40.60
C SER A 221 11.19 -3.35 41.68
N VAL A 222 9.93 -3.06 41.34
CA VAL A 222 8.80 -3.08 42.29
C VAL A 222 8.62 -4.48 42.90
N GLY A 223 8.67 -5.52 42.07
CA GLY A 223 8.58 -6.91 42.53
C GLY A 223 9.70 -7.29 43.51
N ASN A 224 10.92 -6.78 43.32
CA ASN A 224 12.04 -6.98 44.25
C ASN A 224 11.86 -6.19 45.55
N MET A 225 11.39 -4.94 45.49
CA MET A 225 11.06 -4.14 46.67
C MET A 225 10.00 -4.80 47.53
N ALA A 226 8.99 -5.45 46.97
CA ALA A 226 7.98 -6.20 47.69
C ALA A 226 8.56 -7.40 48.48
N LYS A 227 9.73 -7.88 48.09
CA LYS A 227 10.51 -8.94 48.81
C LYS A 227 11.55 -8.37 49.76
N ASN A 228 11.49 -7.08 50.09
CA ASN A 228 12.50 -6.34 50.89
C ASN A 228 13.90 -6.27 50.25
N ASP A 229 14.01 -6.56 48.95
CA ASP A 229 15.24 -6.37 48.17
C ASP A 229 15.26 -4.99 47.52
N PHE A 230 15.93 -4.03 48.18
CA PHE A 230 16.18 -2.68 47.69
C PHE A 230 17.53 -2.55 46.99
N GLY A 231 18.23 -3.66 46.77
CA GLY A 231 19.45 -3.74 45.98
C GLY A 231 19.19 -3.40 44.52
N GLY A 232 20.24 -3.30 43.74
CA GLY A 232 20.16 -2.96 42.35
C GLY A 232 20.34 -1.45 42.06
N GLN A 233 20.93 -1.19 40.91
CA GLN A 233 21.27 0.17 40.45
C GLN A 233 20.04 1.04 40.29
N GLU A 234 20.22 2.33 40.39
CA GLU A 234 19.21 3.31 39.97
C GLU A 234 18.92 3.14 38.50
N LEU A 235 17.65 3.25 38.14
CA LEU A 235 17.22 3.20 36.75
C LEU A 235 17.71 4.48 36.05
N SER A 236 18.59 4.30 35.07
CA SER A 236 19.07 5.41 34.25
C SER A 236 18.26 5.45 32.94
N VAL A 237 17.57 6.54 32.72
CA VAL A 237 16.87 6.83 31.45
C VAL A 237 17.34 8.19 30.95
N SER A 238 17.82 8.20 29.70
CA SER A 238 18.25 9.43 29.03
C SER A 238 17.09 10.29 28.49
N ASN A 239 15.85 9.88 28.74
CA ASN A 239 14.67 10.57 28.21
C ASN A 239 14.42 11.85 29.03
N LYS A 240 14.08 12.93 28.32
CA LYS A 240 13.64 14.20 28.89
C LYS A 240 12.14 14.42 28.65
N ASP A 241 11.35 13.38 28.91
CA ASP A 241 9.92 13.31 28.71
C ASP A 241 9.24 12.71 29.93
N GLU A 242 7.95 12.47 29.86
CA GLU A 242 7.12 11.89 30.93
C GLU A 242 7.67 10.53 31.43
N MET A 243 8.39 9.79 30.57
CA MET A 243 9.06 8.56 30.97
C MET A 243 10.28 8.83 31.83
N GLY A 244 11.04 9.87 31.51
CA GLY A 244 12.15 10.36 32.35
C GLY A 244 11.67 10.78 33.73
N ASP A 245 10.60 11.59 33.77
CA ASP A 245 9.99 12.04 35.02
C ASP A 245 9.46 10.87 35.86
N LEU A 246 8.84 9.88 35.24
CA LEU A 246 8.36 8.67 35.90
C LEU A 246 9.52 7.87 36.54
N VAL A 247 10.63 7.71 35.81
CA VAL A 247 11.81 7.00 36.34
C VAL A 247 12.44 7.77 37.52
N HIS A 248 12.53 9.10 37.43
CA HIS A 248 13.01 9.92 38.54
C HIS A 248 12.11 9.79 39.77
N ALA A 249 10.80 9.89 39.64
CA ALA A 249 9.84 9.70 40.72
C ALA A 249 9.94 8.30 41.32
N PHE A 250 10.11 7.28 40.50
CA PHE A 250 10.30 5.91 40.93
C PHE A 250 11.58 5.74 41.74
N ASN A 251 12.73 6.22 41.28
CA ASN A 251 14.00 6.16 42.00
C ASN A 251 13.90 6.86 43.37
N GLN A 252 13.23 8.02 43.41
CA GLN A 252 13.00 8.74 44.66
C GLN A 252 12.12 7.95 45.64
N MET A 253 11.03 7.35 45.13
CA MET A 253 10.18 6.46 45.96
C MET A 253 10.96 5.28 46.49
N LYS A 254 11.81 4.61 45.67
CA LYS A 254 12.67 3.51 46.07
C LYS A 254 13.60 3.92 47.21
N LEU A 255 14.24 5.09 47.11
CA LEU A 255 15.17 5.60 48.15
C LEU A 255 14.44 5.89 49.46
N VAL A 256 13.30 6.60 49.40
CA VAL A 256 12.50 6.92 50.57
C VAL A 256 12.01 5.66 51.28
N THR A 257 11.51 4.67 50.54
CA THR A 257 11.03 3.41 51.09
C THR A 257 12.16 2.62 51.74
N LYS A 258 13.33 2.57 51.10
CA LYS A 258 14.54 1.94 51.65
C LYS A 258 14.93 2.57 53.00
N ASN A 259 14.99 3.89 53.07
CA ASN A 259 15.33 4.62 54.29
C ASN A 259 14.28 4.39 55.38
N TYR A 260 12.99 4.40 55.05
CA TYR A 260 11.93 4.14 56.02
C TYR A 260 12.02 2.74 56.62
N ILE A 261 12.27 1.71 55.80
CA ILE A 261 12.44 0.33 56.31
C ILE A 261 13.69 0.19 57.15
N SER A 262 14.82 0.84 56.81
CA SER A 262 16.03 0.81 57.60
C SER A 262 15.84 1.46 58.98
N THR A 263 15.13 2.60 59.04
CA THR A 263 14.76 3.29 60.28
C THR A 263 13.82 2.43 61.14
N LEU A 264 12.82 1.78 60.50
CA LEU A 264 11.93 0.86 61.23
C LEU A 264 12.69 -0.33 61.85
N LYS A 265 13.65 -0.91 61.12
CA LYS A 265 14.50 -1.99 61.65
C LYS A 265 15.34 -1.51 62.85
N ALA A 266 16.00 -0.35 62.69
CA ALA A 266 16.80 0.22 63.78
C ALA A 266 15.96 0.53 65.04
N ASN A 267 14.74 1.10 64.85
CA ASN A 267 13.81 1.36 65.96
C ASN A 267 13.33 0.06 66.61
N ASN A 268 13.05 -1.00 65.86
CA ASN A 268 12.66 -2.29 66.41
C ASN A 268 13.83 -2.97 67.18
N GLU A 269 15.07 -2.88 66.69
CA GLU A 269 16.26 -3.37 67.41
C GLU A 269 16.49 -2.60 68.69
N MET A 270 16.35 -1.25 68.63
CA MET A 270 16.45 -0.43 69.84
C MET A 270 15.37 -0.78 70.88
N ALA A 271 14.11 -0.95 70.44
CA ALA A 271 13.01 -1.35 71.31
C ALA A 271 13.25 -2.76 71.96
N ALA A 272 13.81 -3.70 71.19
CA ALA A 272 14.17 -5.01 71.71
C ALA A 272 15.28 -4.92 72.75
N LEU A 273 16.30 -4.10 72.51
CA LEU A 273 17.38 -3.87 73.49
C LEU A 273 16.85 -3.20 74.78
N LEU A 274 16.02 -2.17 74.67
CA LEU A 274 15.39 -1.53 75.83
C LEU A 274 14.51 -2.51 76.61
N HIS A 275 13.77 -3.37 75.98
CA HIS A 275 12.97 -4.39 76.65
C HIS A 275 13.82 -5.41 77.35
N GLN A 276 14.95 -5.83 76.78
CA GLN A 276 15.90 -6.73 77.44
C GLN A 276 16.53 -6.07 78.67
N GLU A 277 16.97 -4.81 78.58
CA GLU A 277 17.52 -4.06 79.73
C GLU A 277 16.50 -3.90 80.86
N GLU A 278 15.22 -3.67 80.49
CA GLU A 278 14.14 -3.57 81.47
C GLU A 278 13.90 -4.91 82.18
N LEU A 279 13.95 -6.05 81.50
CA LEU A 279 13.87 -7.39 82.08
C LEU A 279 15.04 -7.65 83.00
N GLU A 280 16.28 -7.34 82.63
CA GLU A 280 17.49 -7.51 83.51
C GLU A 280 17.39 -6.64 84.73
N ARG A 281 16.87 -5.42 84.61
CA ARG A 281 16.64 -4.52 85.76
C ARG A 281 15.61 -5.13 86.79
N VAL A 282 14.51 -5.64 86.27
CA VAL A 282 13.46 -6.28 87.06
C VAL A 282 13.99 -7.53 87.77
N GLU A 283 14.82 -8.33 87.11
CA GLU A 283 15.45 -9.53 87.66
C GLU A 283 16.43 -9.13 88.77
N MET A 284 17.26 -8.09 88.57
CA MET A 284 18.18 -7.58 89.60
C MET A 284 17.45 -7.03 90.84
N GLU A 285 16.31 -6.30 90.60
CA GLU A 285 15.49 -5.78 91.70
C GLU A 285 14.88 -6.95 92.57
N LYS A 286 14.38 -8.00 91.91
CA LYS A 286 13.93 -9.21 92.63
C LYS A 286 15.02 -9.87 93.43
N GLN A 287 16.26 -9.98 92.92
CA GLN A 287 17.40 -10.55 93.61
C GLN A 287 17.78 -9.68 94.81
N LEU A 288 17.71 -8.36 94.65
CA LEU A 288 17.98 -7.41 95.71
C LEU A 288 16.94 -7.53 96.86
N ASP A 289 15.67 -7.64 96.53
CA ASP A 289 14.60 -7.82 97.50
C ASP A 289 14.66 -9.17 98.17
N ALA A 290 15.02 -10.24 97.47
CA ALA A 290 15.28 -11.58 98.09
C ALA A 290 16.45 -11.52 99.10
N ALA A 291 17.56 -10.86 98.74
CA ALA A 291 18.70 -10.65 99.62
C ALA A 291 18.37 -9.80 100.85
N ARG A 292 17.53 -8.80 100.73
CA ARG A 292 17.01 -7.95 101.81
C ARG A 292 16.12 -8.79 102.74
N LEU A 293 15.25 -9.62 102.26
CA LEU A 293 14.42 -10.51 103.07
C LEU A 293 15.25 -11.57 103.83
N GLU A 294 16.26 -12.08 103.18
CA GLU A 294 17.19 -13.04 103.83
C GLU A 294 18.01 -12.39 104.97
N ASN A 295 18.49 -11.15 104.71
CA ASN A 295 19.17 -10.36 105.77
C ASN A 295 18.25 -10.06 107.00
N LEU A 296 17.00 -9.63 106.73
CA LEU A 296 15.98 -9.40 107.76
C LEU A 296 15.68 -10.68 108.53
N LYS A 297 15.59 -11.82 107.89
CA LYS A 297 15.40 -13.13 108.53
C LYS A 297 16.59 -13.51 109.45
N ASN A 298 17.81 -13.19 109.02
CA ASN A 298 19.03 -13.45 109.84
C ASN A 298 19.23 -12.48 111.02
N GLN A 299 18.53 -11.32 111.07
CA GLN A 299 18.53 -10.36 112.17
C GLN A 299 17.47 -10.65 113.23
N ILE A 300 16.48 -11.54 112.99
CA ILE A 300 15.39 -11.86 113.89
C ILE A 300 15.63 -13.19 114.59
N ASN A 301 16.63 -14.00 114.24
CA ASN A 301 17.10 -15.15 114.94
C ASN A 301 18.30 -14.79 115.80
#